data_06048db8da3defa398c3efdb95c139f0
#
_entry.id   06048db8da3defa398c3efdb95c139f0
#
_cell.length_a   1.000
_cell.length_b   1.000
_cell.length_c   1.000
_cell.angle_alpha   90.00
_cell.angle_beta   90.00
_cell.angle_gamma   90.00
#
_symmetry.space_group_name_H-M   'P 1'
#
loop_
_entity.id
_entity.type
_entity.pdbx_description
1 polymer ?
#
loop_
_entity_poly.entity_id
_entity_poly.type
_entity_poly.pdbx_seq_one_letter_code
_entity_poly.pdbx_strand_id
1 'polypeptide(L)'
;MDNQSSLNINMDGTPFTPGAKPQPRSFTITMTGDLPPTVSQAEVQQRRLDKANKQGRFAWSKLHAYTGCDPQWLDIWQYLIPARCDCKDGYQQILGEMPPDFSTPESFFAWGVALHNAVNRKLGKPELTYEEALSIWRKDDGSTEDGSKIVS
;
A
#
# COMPACT_ATOMS: atom_id res chain seq x y z
N MET A 1 51.68 28.29 -22.25
CA MET A 1 50.50 28.47 -21.37
C MET A 1 49.28 28.08 -22.19
N ASP A 2 48.92 26.81 -22.09
CA ASP A 2 47.84 26.25 -22.91
C ASP A 2 46.50 26.56 -22.26
N ASN A 3 45.78 27.47 -22.89
CA ASN A 3 44.42 27.82 -22.47
C ASN A 3 43.47 26.79 -23.09
N GLN A 4 43.21 25.70 -22.34
CA GLN A 4 42.17 24.75 -22.70
C GLN A 4 40.81 25.38 -22.40
N SER A 5 40.22 25.99 -23.41
CA SER A 5 38.81 26.39 -23.40
C SER A 5 37.93 25.11 -23.34
N SER A 6 37.47 24.75 -22.15
CA SER A 6 36.46 23.70 -21.99
C SER A 6 35.16 24.19 -22.65
N LEU A 7 34.85 23.67 -23.82
CA LEU A 7 33.55 23.87 -24.47
C LEU A 7 32.47 23.15 -23.65
N ASN A 8 31.64 23.91 -22.95
CA ASN A 8 30.44 23.37 -22.36
C ASN A 8 29.45 23.04 -23.48
N ILE A 9 29.21 21.75 -23.66
CA ILE A 9 28.25 21.20 -24.64
C ILE A 9 27.07 20.58 -23.89
N ASN A 10 25.87 20.81 -24.40
CA ASN A 10 24.66 20.15 -23.89
C ASN A 10 24.67 18.64 -24.20
N MET A 11 23.87 17.85 -23.52
CA MET A 11 23.78 16.39 -23.73
C MET A 11 23.36 15.98 -25.15
N ASP A 12 22.82 16.90 -25.95
CA ASP A 12 22.43 16.71 -27.35
C ASP A 12 23.53 17.15 -28.36
N GLY A 13 24.71 17.48 -27.85
CA GLY A 13 25.86 17.91 -28.70
C GLY A 13 25.83 19.36 -29.16
N THR A 14 24.86 20.16 -28.74
CA THR A 14 24.77 21.59 -29.08
C THR A 14 25.58 22.47 -28.15
N PRO A 15 26.14 23.61 -28.62
CA PRO A 15 26.88 24.55 -27.78
C PRO A 15 25.99 25.16 -26.70
N PHE A 16 26.45 25.15 -25.45
CA PHE A 16 25.74 25.80 -24.34
C PHE A 16 25.81 27.33 -24.51
N THR A 17 24.65 27.97 -24.60
CA THR A 17 24.51 29.42 -24.64
C THR A 17 23.99 29.92 -23.31
N PRO A 18 24.79 30.60 -22.46
CA PRO A 18 24.33 31.17 -21.21
C PRO A 18 23.25 32.21 -21.45
N GLY A 19 22.08 32.04 -20.83
CA GLY A 19 20.96 32.99 -20.88
C GLY A 19 19.85 32.69 -21.88
N ALA A 20 19.92 31.61 -22.65
CA ALA A 20 18.78 31.14 -23.45
C ALA A 20 17.70 30.55 -22.56
N LYS A 21 16.52 31.18 -22.54
CA LYS A 21 15.34 30.58 -21.87
C LYS A 21 14.98 29.27 -22.57
N PRO A 22 14.71 28.18 -21.84
CA PRO A 22 14.30 26.95 -22.48
C PRO A 22 12.97 27.18 -23.23
N GLN A 23 13.03 26.98 -24.55
CA GLN A 23 11.85 27.03 -25.40
C GLN A 23 10.94 25.83 -25.04
N PRO A 24 9.64 26.03 -24.88
CA PRO A 24 8.72 24.91 -24.67
C PRO A 24 8.77 24.02 -25.91
N ARG A 25 9.18 22.77 -25.71
CA ARG A 25 9.11 21.76 -26.75
C ARG A 25 7.66 21.45 -27.02
N SER A 26 7.10 21.90 -28.12
CA SER A 26 5.79 21.49 -28.58
C SER A 26 5.88 20.04 -29.08
N PHE A 27 5.37 19.11 -28.31
CA PHE A 27 5.15 17.76 -28.78
C PHE A 27 3.82 17.71 -29.52
N THR A 28 3.86 17.64 -30.85
CA THR A 28 2.69 17.32 -31.62
C THR A 28 2.54 15.80 -31.63
N ILE A 29 1.66 15.26 -30.76
CA ILE A 29 1.28 13.86 -30.83
C ILE A 29 0.25 13.74 -31.93
N THR A 30 0.67 13.23 -33.10
CA THR A 30 -0.27 12.87 -34.16
C THR A 30 -0.90 11.52 -33.79
N MET A 31 -2.06 11.55 -33.13
CA MET A 31 -2.85 10.35 -32.88
C MET A 31 -3.55 9.93 -34.16
N THR A 32 -2.90 9.08 -34.95
CA THR A 32 -3.54 8.31 -36.03
C THR A 32 -3.85 6.92 -35.48
N GLY A 33 -5.01 6.75 -34.92
CA GLY A 33 -5.50 5.48 -34.38
C GLY A 33 -6.75 5.70 -33.55
N ASP A 34 -7.65 4.75 -33.54
CA ASP A 34 -8.82 4.77 -32.71
C ASP A 34 -8.43 5.06 -31.27
N LEU A 35 -8.96 6.13 -30.69
CA LEU A 35 -8.77 6.45 -29.29
C LEU A 35 -9.23 5.25 -28.47
N PRO A 36 -8.41 4.75 -27.53
CA PRO A 36 -8.86 3.70 -26.65
C PRO A 36 -10.14 4.17 -25.94
N PRO A 37 -11.10 3.25 -25.67
CA PRO A 37 -12.37 3.63 -25.07
C PRO A 37 -12.11 4.47 -23.82
N THR A 38 -12.72 5.63 -23.77
CA THR A 38 -12.57 6.57 -22.64
C THR A 38 -13.10 5.89 -21.39
N VAL A 39 -12.21 5.49 -20.50
CA VAL A 39 -12.59 4.90 -19.20
C VAL A 39 -13.38 5.95 -18.43
N SER A 40 -14.59 5.64 -18.01
CA SER A 40 -15.42 6.55 -17.25
C SER A 40 -14.78 6.89 -15.88
N GLN A 41 -15.10 8.06 -15.33
CA GLN A 41 -14.62 8.44 -13.99
C GLN A 41 -15.07 7.42 -12.93
N ALA A 42 -16.26 6.84 -13.09
CA ALA A 42 -16.76 5.80 -12.20
C ALA A 42 -15.90 4.54 -12.24
N GLU A 43 -15.49 4.08 -13.42
CA GLU A 43 -14.58 2.93 -13.55
C GLU A 43 -13.20 3.21 -12.97
N VAL A 44 -12.66 4.42 -13.14
CA VAL A 44 -11.39 4.81 -12.53
C VAL A 44 -11.51 4.78 -10.99
N GLN A 45 -12.60 5.31 -10.46
CA GLN A 45 -12.87 5.32 -9.02
C GLN A 45 -13.01 3.89 -8.47
N GLN A 46 -13.76 3.03 -9.18
CA GLN A 46 -13.92 1.63 -8.78
C GLN A 46 -12.59 0.89 -8.75
N ARG A 47 -11.77 1.03 -9.79
CA ARG A 47 -10.42 0.43 -9.83
C ARG A 47 -9.52 0.90 -8.68
N ARG A 48 -9.64 2.17 -8.27
CA ARG A 48 -8.89 2.71 -7.11
C ARG A 48 -9.36 2.08 -5.81
N LEU A 49 -10.66 1.90 -5.63
CA LEU A 49 -11.23 1.24 -4.44
C LEU A 49 -10.82 -0.23 -4.39
N ASP A 50 -10.89 -0.95 -5.51
CA ASP A 50 -10.48 -2.35 -5.59
C ASP A 50 -9.00 -2.54 -5.24
N LYS A 51 -8.16 -1.63 -5.75
CA LYS A 51 -6.73 -1.62 -5.40
C LYS A 51 -6.50 -1.34 -3.92
N ALA A 52 -7.20 -0.36 -3.34
CA ALA A 52 -7.09 -0.03 -1.92
C ALA A 52 -7.55 -1.21 -1.05
N ASN A 53 -8.67 -1.85 -1.40
CA ASN A 53 -9.17 -3.03 -0.70
C ASN A 53 -8.20 -4.21 -0.78
N LYS A 54 -7.57 -4.43 -1.93
CA LYS A 54 -6.54 -5.47 -2.08
C LYS A 54 -5.33 -5.20 -1.18
N GLN A 55 -4.86 -3.96 -1.13
CA GLN A 55 -3.77 -3.56 -0.23
C GLN A 55 -4.15 -3.72 1.24
N GLY A 56 -5.38 -3.35 1.61
CA GLY A 56 -5.89 -3.53 2.98
C GLY A 56 -5.88 -5.00 3.40
N ARG A 57 -6.39 -5.90 2.55
CA ARG A 57 -6.35 -7.35 2.82
C ARG A 57 -4.91 -7.87 2.98
N PHE A 58 -4.00 -7.39 2.14
CA PHE A 58 -2.59 -7.73 2.26
C PHE A 58 -1.99 -7.24 3.59
N ALA A 59 -2.27 -6.02 4.00
CA ALA A 59 -1.80 -5.48 5.28
C ALA A 59 -2.29 -6.32 6.46
N TRP A 60 -3.57 -6.66 6.50
CA TRP A 60 -4.14 -7.52 7.56
C TRP A 60 -3.52 -8.92 7.58
N SER A 61 -3.31 -9.54 6.42
CA SER A 61 -2.65 -10.85 6.35
C SER A 61 -1.22 -10.80 6.92
N LYS A 62 -0.49 -9.70 6.69
CA LYS A 62 0.86 -9.51 7.26
C LYS A 62 0.82 -9.33 8.77
N LEU A 63 -0.16 -8.62 9.31
CA LEU A 63 -0.32 -8.49 10.75
C LEU A 63 -0.53 -9.85 11.43
N HIS A 64 -1.45 -10.64 10.90
CA HIS A 64 -1.78 -11.94 11.49
C HIS A 64 -0.71 -13.02 11.27
N ALA A 65 0.05 -12.94 10.18
CA ALA A 65 1.17 -13.84 9.91
C ALA A 65 2.42 -13.51 10.73
N TYR A 66 2.50 -12.32 11.32
CA TYR A 66 3.64 -11.92 12.13
C TYR A 66 3.71 -12.72 13.43
N THR A 67 4.84 -13.35 13.69
CA THR A 67 5.07 -14.25 14.84
C THR A 67 5.86 -13.60 15.98
N GLY A 68 6.23 -12.34 15.83
CA GLY A 68 6.93 -11.57 16.86
C GLY A 68 6.00 -10.67 17.69
N CYS A 69 6.61 -9.82 18.50
CA CYS A 69 5.92 -8.82 19.31
C CYS A 69 6.76 -7.52 19.41
N ASP A 70 7.39 -7.13 18.30
CA ASP A 70 8.24 -5.93 18.23
C ASP A 70 7.40 -4.68 17.91
N PRO A 71 7.42 -3.65 18.79
CA PRO A 71 6.75 -2.37 18.53
C PRO A 71 7.21 -1.69 17.23
N GLN A 72 8.49 -1.76 16.88
CA GLN A 72 9.03 -1.14 15.66
C GLN A 72 8.44 -1.78 14.41
N TRP A 73 8.16 -3.08 14.45
CA TRP A 73 7.51 -3.77 13.34
C TRP A 73 6.09 -3.23 13.12
N LEU A 74 5.33 -2.99 14.19
CA LEU A 74 4.00 -2.41 14.10
C LEU A 74 4.02 -1.00 13.49
N ASP A 75 5.01 -0.18 13.86
CA ASP A 75 5.19 1.15 13.28
C ASP A 75 5.42 1.10 11.76
N ILE A 76 6.17 0.10 11.29
CA ILE A 76 6.38 -0.12 9.86
C ILE A 76 5.10 -0.67 9.21
N TRP A 77 4.44 -1.62 9.84
CA TRP A 77 3.25 -2.28 9.30
C TRP A 77 2.11 -1.29 9.00
N GLN A 78 1.90 -0.30 9.85
CA GLN A 78 0.82 0.68 9.65
C GLN A 78 0.92 1.44 8.31
N TYR A 79 2.10 1.55 7.71
CA TYR A 79 2.28 2.14 6.39
C TYR A 79 1.76 1.24 5.25
N LEU A 80 1.52 -0.03 5.50
CA LEU A 80 0.89 -0.93 4.54
C LEU A 80 -0.60 -0.66 4.37
N ILE A 81 -1.24 -0.01 5.35
CA ILE A 81 -2.65 0.36 5.28
C ILE A 81 -2.80 1.54 4.32
N PRO A 82 -3.56 1.39 3.22
CA PRO A 82 -3.70 2.46 2.25
C PRO A 82 -4.43 3.67 2.85
N ALA A 83 -3.95 4.88 2.54
CA ALA A 83 -4.49 6.14 3.08
C ALA A 83 -5.98 6.39 2.75
N ARG A 84 -6.51 5.72 1.72
CA ARG A 84 -7.90 5.85 1.25
C ARG A 84 -8.79 4.65 1.61
N CYS A 85 -8.30 3.76 2.45
CA CYS A 85 -9.12 2.69 2.96
C CYS A 85 -9.96 3.23 4.14
N ASP A 86 -11.26 2.98 4.12
CA ASP A 86 -12.14 3.27 5.27
C ASP A 86 -11.65 2.58 6.55
N CYS A 87 -10.87 1.51 6.40
CA CYS A 87 -10.22 0.80 7.50
C CYS A 87 -9.13 1.65 8.20
N LYS A 88 -8.52 2.66 7.56
CA LYS A 88 -7.46 3.45 8.17
C LYS A 88 -7.97 4.35 9.29
N ASP A 89 -9.04 5.08 9.04
CA ASP A 89 -9.62 5.96 10.07
C ASP A 89 -10.17 5.13 11.24
N GLY A 90 -10.82 4.00 10.93
CA GLY A 90 -11.24 3.03 11.91
C GLY A 90 -10.09 2.46 12.73
N TYR A 91 -8.99 2.09 12.08
CA TYR A 91 -7.78 1.58 12.71
C TYR A 91 -7.17 2.59 13.68
N GLN A 92 -6.97 3.84 13.27
CA GLN A 92 -6.33 4.86 14.11
C GLN A 92 -7.14 5.18 15.36
N GLN A 93 -8.47 5.26 15.23
CA GLN A 93 -9.34 5.47 16.37
C GLN A 93 -9.27 4.30 17.36
N ILE A 94 -9.38 3.06 16.85
CA ILE A 94 -9.38 1.85 17.67
C ILE A 94 -8.02 1.65 18.34
N LEU A 95 -6.92 1.96 17.65
CA LEU A 95 -5.57 1.87 18.21
C LEU A 95 -5.42 2.75 19.46
N GLY A 96 -6.03 3.93 19.47
CA GLY A 96 -6.07 4.80 20.64
C GLY A 96 -6.90 4.23 21.81
N GLU A 97 -7.98 3.52 21.50
CA GLU A 97 -8.86 2.91 22.49
C GLU A 97 -8.36 1.54 23.00
N MET A 98 -7.62 0.81 22.15
CA MET A 98 -7.15 -0.54 22.41
C MET A 98 -5.67 -0.66 22.03
N PRO A 99 -4.76 -0.26 22.95
CA PRO A 99 -3.32 -0.31 22.66
C PRO A 99 -2.82 -1.74 22.46
N PRO A 100 -1.79 -1.94 21.61
CA PRO A 100 -1.24 -3.26 21.36
C PRO A 100 -0.59 -3.88 22.60
N ASP A 101 -0.73 -5.19 22.75
CA ASP A 101 -0.08 -5.97 23.79
C ASP A 101 1.15 -6.68 23.22
N PHE A 102 2.33 -6.20 23.59
CA PHE A 102 3.63 -6.73 23.17
C PHE A 102 4.25 -7.69 24.20
N SER A 103 3.47 -8.17 25.17
CA SER A 103 4.01 -9.03 26.25
C SER A 103 4.52 -10.36 25.71
N THR A 104 3.78 -10.97 24.78
CA THR A 104 4.15 -12.22 24.10
C THR A 104 3.68 -12.18 22.66
N PRO A 105 4.24 -13.03 21.75
CA PRO A 105 3.74 -13.17 20.40
C PRO A 105 2.25 -13.58 20.33
N GLU A 106 1.79 -14.40 21.26
CA GLU A 106 0.40 -14.84 21.37
C GLU A 106 -0.52 -13.69 21.78
N SER A 107 -0.11 -12.89 22.76
CA SER A 107 -0.84 -11.67 23.19
C SER A 107 -0.94 -10.67 22.05
N PHE A 108 0.14 -10.47 21.31
CA PHE A 108 0.14 -9.59 20.15
C PHE A 108 -0.76 -10.09 19.03
N PHE A 109 -0.76 -11.40 18.76
CA PHE A 109 -1.68 -12.01 17.80
C PHE A 109 -3.14 -11.85 18.22
N ALA A 110 -3.47 -12.13 19.48
CA ALA A 110 -4.82 -11.97 20.02
C ALA A 110 -5.29 -10.52 19.93
N TRP A 111 -4.41 -9.57 20.26
CA TRP A 111 -4.68 -8.15 20.05
C TRP A 111 -4.96 -7.83 18.57
N GLY A 112 -4.16 -8.36 17.64
CA GLY A 112 -4.35 -8.17 16.20
C GLY A 112 -5.71 -8.68 15.71
N VAL A 113 -6.18 -9.84 16.21
CA VAL A 113 -7.51 -10.37 15.91
C VAL A 113 -8.60 -9.46 16.46
N ALA A 114 -8.47 -9.02 17.71
CA ALA A 114 -9.42 -8.09 18.34
C ALA A 114 -9.50 -6.74 17.59
N LEU A 115 -8.35 -6.20 17.20
CA LEU A 115 -8.27 -4.98 16.38
C LEU A 115 -8.98 -5.14 15.03
N HIS A 116 -8.71 -6.25 14.32
CA HIS A 116 -9.34 -6.53 13.03
C HIS A 116 -10.86 -6.68 13.18
N ASN A 117 -11.32 -7.36 14.21
CA ASN A 117 -12.75 -7.52 14.51
C ASN A 117 -13.41 -6.17 14.84
N ALA A 118 -12.74 -5.30 15.57
CA ALA A 118 -13.26 -3.95 15.85
C ALA A 118 -13.44 -3.14 14.56
N VAL A 119 -12.49 -3.24 13.61
CA VAL A 119 -12.63 -2.63 12.28
C VAL A 119 -13.75 -3.29 11.48
N ASN A 120 -13.83 -4.62 11.48
CA ASN A 120 -14.90 -5.36 10.80
C ASN A 120 -16.28 -4.96 11.31
N ARG A 121 -16.45 -4.80 12.61
CA ARG A 121 -17.70 -4.35 13.23
C ARG A 121 -18.11 -2.96 12.73
N LYS A 122 -17.17 -2.02 12.64
CA LYS A 122 -17.45 -0.69 12.08
C LYS A 122 -17.86 -0.73 10.60
N LEU A 123 -17.33 -1.69 9.86
CA LEU A 123 -17.62 -1.87 8.43
C LEU A 123 -18.81 -2.80 8.16
N GLY A 124 -19.49 -3.30 9.20
CA GLY A 124 -20.60 -4.25 9.06
C GLY A 124 -20.17 -5.61 8.50
N LYS A 125 -18.89 -5.99 8.69
CA LYS A 125 -18.35 -7.28 8.26
C LYS A 125 -18.37 -8.30 9.40
N PRO A 126 -18.40 -9.61 9.09
CA PRO A 126 -18.35 -10.66 10.12
C PRO A 126 -17.03 -10.62 10.90
N GLU A 127 -17.12 -10.94 12.18
CA GLU A 127 -15.97 -11.10 13.06
C GLU A 127 -15.47 -12.54 13.02
N LEU A 128 -14.16 -12.72 13.24
CA LEU A 128 -13.51 -14.03 13.35
C LEU A 128 -13.22 -14.35 14.82
N THR A 129 -13.36 -15.61 15.18
CA THR A 129 -12.85 -16.09 16.47
C THR A 129 -11.32 -16.20 16.44
N TYR A 130 -10.71 -16.30 17.62
CA TYR A 130 -9.27 -16.50 17.74
C TYR A 130 -8.81 -17.79 17.07
N GLU A 131 -9.59 -18.88 17.23
CA GLU A 131 -9.32 -20.20 16.64
C GLU A 131 -9.42 -20.18 15.11
N GLU A 132 -10.42 -19.49 14.58
CA GLU A 132 -10.55 -19.30 13.13
C GLU A 132 -9.36 -18.50 12.57
N ALA A 133 -8.97 -17.44 13.26
CA ALA A 133 -7.81 -16.65 12.88
C ALA A 133 -6.52 -17.47 12.92
N LEU A 134 -6.31 -18.29 13.95
CA LEU A 134 -5.16 -19.21 14.02
C LEU A 134 -5.16 -20.19 12.84
N SER A 135 -6.31 -20.78 12.52
CA SER A 135 -6.41 -21.75 11.43
C SER A 135 -6.14 -21.14 10.06
N ILE A 136 -6.42 -19.85 9.89
CA ILE A 136 -6.20 -19.14 8.61
C ILE A 136 -4.75 -18.70 8.46
N TRP A 137 -4.16 -18.10 9.49
CA TRP A 137 -2.87 -17.41 9.37
C TRP A 137 -1.68 -18.10 10.05
N ARG A 138 -1.93 -19.10 10.89
CA ARG A 138 -0.92 -19.83 11.67
C ARG A 138 -0.97 -21.33 11.44
N LYS A 139 -1.35 -21.77 10.23
CA LYS A 139 -1.23 -23.19 9.86
C LYS A 139 0.24 -23.58 9.78
N ASP A 140 0.64 -24.52 10.61
CA ASP A 140 2.01 -25.07 10.69
C ASP A 140 2.37 -26.03 9.55
N ASP A 141 1.61 -26.10 8.48
CA ASP A 141 1.73 -27.15 7.46
C ASP A 141 2.52 -26.73 6.21
N GLY A 142 3.42 -25.73 6.31
CA GLY A 142 4.43 -25.45 5.27
C GLY A 142 3.91 -25.28 3.83
N SER A 143 2.60 -25.31 3.64
CA SER A 143 1.96 -25.08 2.35
C SER A 143 1.66 -23.60 2.20
N THR A 144 2.46 -22.93 1.40
CA THR A 144 2.13 -21.64 0.79
C THR A 144 0.95 -21.83 -0.15
N GLU A 145 -0.25 -22.01 0.40
CA GLU A 145 -1.43 -21.89 -0.43
C GLU A 145 -1.69 -20.42 -0.74
N ASP A 146 -1.66 -20.14 -2.03
CA ASP A 146 -2.12 -18.97 -2.72
C ASP A 146 -3.21 -18.21 -1.95
N GLY A 147 -2.96 -16.92 -1.70
CA GLY A 147 -3.83 -16.01 -0.93
C GLY A 147 -5.21 -15.77 -1.53
N SER A 148 -5.80 -16.72 -2.26
CA SER A 148 -7.09 -16.58 -2.96
C SER A 148 -8.31 -16.93 -2.09
N LYS A 149 -8.13 -17.38 -0.85
CA LYS A 149 -9.22 -17.69 0.09
C LYS A 149 -9.23 -16.79 1.34
N ILE A 150 -9.04 -15.52 1.15
CA ILE A 150 -9.36 -14.57 2.20
C ILE A 150 -10.82 -14.18 2.02
N VAL A 151 -11.69 -14.82 2.78
CA VAL A 151 -13.08 -14.40 2.94
C VAL A 151 -13.06 -13.00 3.54
N SER A 152 -13.54 -12.06 2.77
CA SER A 152 -13.67 -10.65 3.15
C SER A 152 -14.84 -10.48 4.11
#